data_ca7ed9d783cf69f4e3f4b79f0f4c6aa9
#
_entry.id   ca7ed9d783cf69f4e3f4b79f0f4c6aa9
#
_cell.length_a   1.000
_cell.length_b   1.000
_cell.length_c   1.000
_cell.angle_alpha   90.00
_cell.angle_beta   90.00
_cell.angle_gamma   90.00
#
_symmetry.space_group_name_H-M   'P 1'
#
loop_
_entity.id
_entity.type
_entity.pdbx_description
1 polymer ?
#
loop_
_entity_poly.entity_id
_entity_poly.type
_entity_poly.pdbx_seq_one_letter_code
_entity_poly.pdbx_strand_id
1 'polypeptide(L)'
;MRSFDFEKEYSKLLTPDIVSYIAQIHEYRGRYSTDNVQKELLSELLEIARIQSTEASNRIEGIITTDDRLKKIVREKTLPKTRSEKEIAGYRDVLATIHENYEYIPVSSNMILQLHRDLYKFSGNGYGGNFKSVDNVIAEELPDGTKRVRFQPIPAWETAETVNDLCNAFKDAVNKQFMDILLLLPMFILDFLCIHPFNDGNGRMSRLLTLLILYKSEYYVGQYISIERLISDTKENYYEALQESSWEWHEGRNDYACLLYTSPSPRD
;
A
#
# COMPACT_ATOMS: atom_id res chain seq x y z
N MET A 1 -1.63 -17.34 -17.57
CA MET A 1 -1.92 -15.97 -17.09
C MET A 1 -2.92 -16.06 -15.94
N ARG A 2 -2.64 -15.40 -14.81
CA ARG A 2 -3.55 -15.41 -13.67
C ARG A 2 -4.84 -14.63 -14.00
N SER A 3 -5.98 -15.19 -13.62
CA SER A 3 -7.29 -14.52 -13.68
C SER A 3 -7.61 -13.92 -12.31
N PHE A 4 -8.05 -12.66 -12.25
CA PHE A 4 -8.45 -11.97 -11.02
C PHE A 4 -9.96 -12.03 -10.88
N ASP A 5 -10.46 -13.04 -10.15
CA ASP A 5 -11.90 -13.22 -9.87
C ASP A 5 -12.19 -12.88 -8.40
N PHE A 6 -12.28 -11.58 -8.11
CA PHE A 6 -12.55 -11.09 -6.76
C PHE A 6 -13.92 -11.54 -6.23
N GLU A 7 -14.90 -11.75 -7.09
CA GLU A 7 -16.24 -12.17 -6.70
C GLU A 7 -16.23 -13.59 -6.11
N LYS A 8 -15.51 -14.49 -6.76
CA LYS A 8 -15.36 -15.87 -6.28
C LYS A 8 -14.61 -15.91 -4.96
N GLU A 9 -13.53 -15.15 -4.83
CA GLU A 9 -12.69 -15.15 -3.63
C GLU A 9 -13.37 -14.42 -2.45
N TYR A 10 -14.12 -13.36 -2.71
CA TYR A 10 -14.82 -12.58 -1.70
C TYR A 10 -15.75 -13.45 -0.81
N SER A 11 -16.47 -14.39 -1.39
CA SER A 11 -17.40 -15.24 -0.64
C SER A 11 -16.67 -16.12 0.41
N LYS A 12 -15.42 -16.45 0.20
CA LYS A 12 -14.60 -17.23 1.14
C LYS A 12 -14.16 -16.40 2.35
N LEU A 13 -14.11 -15.09 2.22
CA LEU A 13 -13.68 -14.15 3.27
C LEU A 13 -14.79 -13.79 4.25
N LEU A 14 -16.06 -14.09 3.95
CA LEU A 14 -17.20 -13.74 4.79
C LEU A 14 -17.36 -14.69 6.00
N THR A 15 -16.35 -14.71 6.87
CA THR A 15 -16.43 -15.40 8.15
C THR A 15 -17.19 -14.54 9.18
N PRO A 16 -17.80 -15.15 10.24
CA PRO A 16 -18.51 -14.38 11.27
C PRO A 16 -17.65 -13.28 11.91
N ASP A 17 -16.36 -13.53 12.13
CA ASP A 17 -15.44 -12.57 12.73
C ASP A 17 -15.18 -11.39 11.81
N ILE A 18 -14.86 -11.65 10.54
CA ILE A 18 -14.64 -10.60 9.53
C ILE A 18 -15.89 -9.74 9.37
N VAL A 19 -17.07 -10.36 9.26
CA VAL A 19 -18.35 -9.63 9.16
C VAL A 19 -18.56 -8.76 10.39
N SER A 20 -18.26 -9.28 11.60
CA SER A 20 -18.36 -8.50 12.84
C SER A 20 -17.40 -7.31 12.86
N TYR A 21 -16.14 -7.47 12.42
CA TYR A 21 -15.18 -6.36 12.35
C TYR A 21 -15.61 -5.30 11.34
N ILE A 22 -16.05 -5.70 10.16
CA ILE A 22 -16.56 -4.77 9.14
C ILE A 22 -17.76 -3.98 9.70
N ALA A 23 -18.71 -4.66 10.34
CA ALA A 23 -19.86 -4.00 10.94
C ALA A 23 -19.46 -2.97 12.00
N GLN A 24 -18.48 -3.28 12.87
CA GLN A 24 -17.93 -2.36 13.86
C GLN A 24 -17.26 -1.15 13.19
N ILE A 25 -16.45 -1.37 12.14
CA ILE A 25 -15.79 -0.27 11.42
C ILE A 25 -16.83 0.67 10.79
N HIS A 26 -17.87 0.11 10.15
CA HIS A 26 -18.97 0.92 9.58
C HIS A 26 -19.77 1.67 10.65
N GLU A 27 -20.01 1.04 11.81
CA GLU A 27 -20.67 1.72 12.93
C GLU A 27 -19.85 2.91 13.44
N TYR A 28 -18.54 2.73 13.66
CA TYR A 28 -17.65 3.83 14.05
C TYR A 28 -17.62 4.93 12.99
N ARG A 29 -17.48 4.58 11.71
CA ARG A 29 -17.53 5.55 10.62
C ARG A 29 -18.82 6.37 10.64
N GLY A 30 -19.98 5.72 10.81
CA GLY A 30 -21.27 6.40 10.89
C GLY A 30 -21.38 7.36 12.09
N ARG A 31 -20.85 6.97 13.23
CA ARG A 31 -20.86 7.82 14.44
C ARG A 31 -20.00 9.07 14.30
N TYR A 32 -18.79 8.95 13.73
CA TYR A 32 -17.83 10.07 13.66
C TYR A 32 -18.02 10.99 12.45
N SER A 33 -18.86 10.66 11.49
CA SER A 33 -19.19 11.54 10.35
C SER A 33 -19.96 12.82 10.77
N THR A 34 -20.44 12.87 12.00
CA THR A 34 -21.31 13.96 12.52
C THR A 34 -20.65 14.84 13.58
N ASP A 35 -19.43 14.55 14.03
CA ASP A 35 -18.83 15.27 15.15
C ASP A 35 -18.00 16.49 14.74
N ASN A 36 -18.25 17.61 15.44
CA ASN A 36 -17.46 18.84 15.36
C ASN A 36 -16.10 18.68 16.04
N VAL A 37 -15.14 18.03 15.36
CA VAL A 37 -13.76 18.03 15.83
C VAL A 37 -13.13 19.41 15.59
N GLN A 38 -12.38 19.94 16.57
CA GLN A 38 -11.71 21.23 16.45
C GLN A 38 -10.74 21.21 15.26
N LYS A 39 -10.89 22.16 14.34
CA LYS A 39 -10.12 22.23 13.10
C LYS A 39 -8.61 22.32 13.33
N GLU A 40 -8.20 23.02 14.39
CA GLU A 40 -6.80 23.17 14.79
C GLU A 40 -6.17 21.83 15.16
N LEU A 41 -6.87 21.01 15.97
CA LEU A 41 -6.42 19.67 16.35
C LEU A 41 -6.29 18.77 15.13
N LEU A 42 -7.25 18.80 14.21
CA LEU A 42 -7.19 18.01 12.97
C LEU A 42 -5.99 18.39 12.10
N SER A 43 -5.67 19.70 12.01
CA SER A 43 -4.52 20.14 11.21
C SER A 43 -3.19 19.67 11.79
N GLU A 44 -3.05 19.65 13.11
CA GLU A 44 -1.87 19.12 13.79
C GLU A 44 -1.73 17.59 13.59
N LEU A 45 -2.83 16.86 13.75
CA LEU A 45 -2.84 15.39 13.49
C LEU A 45 -2.48 15.06 12.05
N LEU A 46 -3.00 15.79 11.07
CA LEU A 46 -2.64 15.65 9.66
C LEU A 46 -1.12 15.78 9.43
N GLU A 47 -0.51 16.79 10.05
CA GLU A 47 0.93 17.02 9.90
C GLU A 47 1.76 15.91 10.54
N ILE A 48 1.38 15.50 11.76
CA ILE A 48 2.04 14.38 12.47
C ILE A 48 1.91 13.10 11.65
N ALA A 49 0.72 12.77 11.18
CA ALA A 49 0.49 11.57 10.36
C ALA A 49 1.33 11.58 9.08
N ARG A 50 1.43 12.71 8.38
CA ARG A 50 2.27 12.84 7.16
C ARG A 50 3.75 12.55 7.44
N ILE A 51 4.28 13.05 8.56
CA ILE A 51 5.68 12.79 8.96
C ILE A 51 5.86 11.30 9.27
N GLN A 52 4.98 10.74 10.09
CA GLN A 52 5.04 9.34 10.50
C GLN A 52 4.88 8.39 9.30
N SER A 53 3.94 8.67 8.39
CA SER A 53 3.72 7.86 7.18
C SER A 53 4.94 7.90 6.26
N THR A 54 5.51 9.10 6.05
CA THR A 54 6.73 9.24 5.24
C THR A 54 7.90 8.53 5.87
N GLU A 55 8.09 8.65 7.19
CA GLU A 55 9.17 7.96 7.91
C GLU A 55 8.99 6.45 7.86
N ALA A 56 7.86 5.95 8.34
CA ALA A 56 7.62 4.53 8.52
C ALA A 56 7.68 3.75 7.20
N SER A 57 7.02 4.26 6.15
CA SER A 57 7.03 3.60 4.84
C SER A 57 8.44 3.48 4.25
N ASN A 58 9.29 4.48 4.42
CA ASN A 58 10.68 4.43 3.95
C ASN A 58 11.56 3.57 4.87
N ARG A 59 11.35 3.62 6.20
CA ARG A 59 12.06 2.81 7.18
C ARG A 59 11.85 1.31 6.97
N ILE A 60 10.65 0.87 6.61
CA ILE A 60 10.33 -0.52 6.25
C ILE A 60 11.29 -1.03 5.17
N GLU A 61 11.63 -0.18 4.19
CA GLU A 61 12.53 -0.49 3.08
C GLU A 61 14.02 -0.18 3.39
N GLY A 62 14.35 0.14 4.66
CA GLY A 62 15.72 0.48 5.06
C GLY A 62 16.18 1.87 4.61
N ILE A 63 15.29 2.72 4.14
CA ILE A 63 15.57 4.09 3.70
C ILE A 63 15.39 5.02 4.89
N ILE A 64 16.51 5.52 5.45
CA ILE A 64 16.52 6.30 6.68
C ILE A 64 17.25 7.62 6.52
N THR A 65 16.90 8.59 7.35
CA THR A 65 17.62 9.86 7.58
C THR A 65 17.48 10.24 9.05
N THR A 66 18.11 11.33 9.47
CA THR A 66 17.95 11.83 10.85
C THR A 66 16.59 12.51 11.02
N ASP A 67 16.06 12.51 12.26
CA ASP A 67 14.76 13.09 12.59
C ASP A 67 14.67 14.58 12.19
N ASP A 68 15.73 15.35 12.41
CA ASP A 68 15.78 16.76 12.02
C ASP A 68 15.70 16.94 10.50
N ARG A 69 16.38 16.08 9.75
CA ARG A 69 16.33 16.10 8.28
C ARG A 69 14.97 15.67 7.77
N LEU A 70 14.39 14.61 8.35
CA LEU A 70 13.07 14.15 8.01
C LEU A 70 12.04 15.28 8.17
N LYS A 71 12.00 15.94 9.32
CA LYS A 71 11.10 17.06 9.60
C LYS A 71 11.29 18.20 8.58
N LYS A 72 12.53 18.58 8.29
CA LYS A 72 12.84 19.62 7.28
C LYS A 72 12.40 19.20 5.87
N ILE A 73 12.59 17.94 5.48
CA ILE A 73 12.14 17.45 4.18
C ILE A 73 10.61 17.45 4.10
N VAL A 74 9.91 16.97 5.13
CA VAL A 74 8.45 16.83 5.09
C VAL A 74 7.73 18.15 5.28
N ARG A 75 8.12 18.97 6.27
CA ARG A 75 7.47 20.24 6.60
C ARG A 75 7.91 21.37 5.69
N GLU A 76 9.22 21.59 5.59
CA GLU A 76 9.80 22.76 4.92
C GLU A 76 10.09 22.51 3.43
N LYS A 77 9.86 21.29 2.95
CA LYS A 77 10.19 20.87 1.58
C LYS A 77 11.63 21.18 1.17
N THR A 78 12.57 21.09 2.12
CA THR A 78 13.98 21.37 1.85
C THR A 78 14.53 20.37 0.80
N LEU A 79 15.51 20.82 0.01
CA LEU A 79 16.14 19.99 -1.01
C LEU A 79 16.83 18.75 -0.41
N PRO A 80 16.57 17.57 -0.96
CA PRO A 80 17.20 16.33 -0.53
C PRO A 80 18.68 16.31 -0.94
N LYS A 81 19.56 15.83 -0.04
CA LYS A 81 21.02 15.81 -0.24
C LYS A 81 21.56 14.41 -0.54
N THR A 82 21.02 13.39 0.16
CA THR A 82 21.47 12.00 0.01
C THR A 82 20.50 11.20 -0.86
N ARG A 83 20.87 9.98 -1.25
CA ARG A 83 19.99 9.05 -1.95
C ARG A 83 18.73 8.79 -1.14
N SER A 84 18.87 8.42 0.15
CA SER A 84 17.73 8.18 1.03
C SER A 84 16.82 9.40 1.14
N GLU A 85 17.37 10.61 1.28
CA GLU A 85 16.57 11.84 1.34
C GLU A 85 15.80 12.10 0.04
N LYS A 86 16.36 11.75 -1.12
CA LYS A 86 15.69 11.87 -2.42
C LYS A 86 14.48 10.95 -2.50
N GLU A 87 14.60 9.73 -2.03
CA GLU A 87 13.52 8.75 -1.99
C GLU A 87 12.44 9.14 -0.97
N ILE A 88 12.83 9.65 0.21
CA ILE A 88 11.91 10.21 1.21
C ILE A 88 11.14 11.41 0.63
N ALA A 89 11.81 12.32 -0.06
CA ALA A 89 11.17 13.48 -0.69
C ALA A 89 10.18 13.08 -1.78
N GLY A 90 10.50 12.06 -2.58
CA GLY A 90 9.58 11.50 -3.57
C GLY A 90 8.33 10.91 -2.94
N TYR A 91 8.50 10.09 -1.89
CA TYR A 91 7.37 9.52 -1.14
C TYR A 91 6.47 10.61 -0.55
N ARG A 92 7.06 11.62 0.15
CA ARG A 92 6.34 12.78 0.68
C ARG A 92 5.46 13.44 -0.39
N ASP A 93 6.00 13.66 -1.59
CA ASP A 93 5.27 14.37 -2.63
C ASP A 93 4.12 13.54 -3.21
N VAL A 94 4.33 12.23 -3.40
CA VAL A 94 3.24 11.33 -3.83
C VAL A 94 2.16 11.23 -2.75
N LEU A 95 2.55 11.10 -1.48
CA LEU A 95 1.61 11.09 -0.35
C LEU A 95 0.79 12.39 -0.32
N ALA A 96 1.42 13.56 -0.48
CA ALA A 96 0.73 14.84 -0.55
C ALA A 96 -0.25 14.89 -1.73
N THR A 97 0.16 14.42 -2.90
CA THR A 97 -0.70 14.34 -4.09
C THR A 97 -1.94 13.49 -3.83
N ILE A 98 -1.79 12.34 -3.17
CA ILE A 98 -2.91 11.47 -2.81
C ILE A 98 -3.82 12.18 -1.81
N HIS A 99 -3.28 12.78 -0.74
CA HIS A 99 -4.08 13.49 0.27
C HIS A 99 -4.92 14.63 -0.32
N GLU A 100 -4.38 15.33 -1.30
CA GLU A 100 -5.00 16.53 -1.86
C GLU A 100 -5.90 16.24 -3.07
N ASN A 101 -5.67 15.12 -3.80
CA ASN A 101 -6.29 14.88 -5.11
C ASN A 101 -6.84 13.47 -5.30
N TYR A 102 -7.01 12.66 -4.25
CA TYR A 102 -7.46 11.25 -4.36
C TYR A 102 -8.72 11.07 -5.21
N GLU A 103 -9.65 12.01 -5.19
CA GLU A 103 -10.90 11.96 -5.97
C GLU A 103 -10.63 11.83 -7.47
N TYR A 104 -9.63 12.55 -7.98
CA TYR A 104 -9.27 12.62 -9.39
C TYR A 104 -8.25 11.57 -9.82
N ILE A 105 -7.68 10.81 -8.90
CA ILE A 105 -6.66 9.79 -9.19
C ILE A 105 -7.36 8.44 -9.45
N PRO A 106 -7.44 7.94 -10.70
CA PRO A 106 -8.00 6.63 -10.96
C PRO A 106 -7.04 5.51 -10.54
N VAL A 107 -7.58 4.38 -10.09
CA VAL A 107 -6.79 3.15 -9.90
C VAL A 107 -6.63 2.49 -11.27
N SER A 108 -5.53 2.78 -11.95
CA SER A 108 -5.24 2.29 -13.29
C SER A 108 -3.75 2.08 -13.50
N SER A 109 -3.38 1.21 -14.45
CA SER A 109 -1.98 0.92 -14.80
C SER A 109 -1.18 2.19 -15.10
N ASN A 110 -1.72 3.11 -15.91
CA ASN A 110 -1.05 4.37 -16.25
C ASN A 110 -0.84 5.28 -15.04
N MET A 111 -1.83 5.35 -14.13
CA MET A 111 -1.70 6.16 -12.92
C MET A 111 -0.70 5.55 -11.93
N ILE A 112 -0.66 4.23 -11.81
CA ILE A 112 0.36 3.53 -11.01
C ILE A 112 1.76 3.86 -11.55
N LEU A 113 1.97 3.84 -12.86
CA LEU A 113 3.23 4.27 -13.49
C LEU A 113 3.56 5.75 -13.20
N GLN A 114 2.56 6.64 -13.25
CA GLN A 114 2.75 8.05 -12.94
C GLN A 114 3.16 8.27 -11.47
N LEU A 115 2.44 7.67 -10.52
CA LEU A 115 2.78 7.75 -9.09
C LEU A 115 4.18 7.18 -8.81
N HIS A 116 4.54 6.09 -9.48
CA HIS A 116 5.89 5.52 -9.37
C HIS A 116 6.96 6.42 -9.98
N ARG A 117 6.68 7.13 -11.07
CA ARG A 117 7.59 8.15 -11.63
C ARG A 117 7.81 9.28 -10.63
N ASP A 118 6.73 9.74 -10.00
CA ASP A 118 6.79 10.83 -9.03
C ASP A 118 7.52 10.41 -7.75
N LEU A 119 7.40 9.14 -7.34
CA LEU A 119 8.15 8.57 -6.22
C LEU A 119 9.67 8.67 -6.43
N TYR A 120 10.13 8.56 -7.68
CA TYR A 120 11.56 8.58 -8.02
C TYR A 120 12.04 9.89 -8.67
N LYS A 121 11.20 10.94 -8.71
CA LYS A 121 11.53 12.18 -9.44
C LYS A 121 12.81 12.89 -9.00
N PHE A 122 13.20 12.71 -7.73
CA PHE A 122 14.46 13.28 -7.22
C PHE A 122 15.67 12.36 -7.38
N SER A 123 15.47 11.09 -7.70
CA SER A 123 16.53 10.07 -7.68
C SER A 123 17.45 10.11 -8.89
N GLY A 124 16.99 10.65 -10.03
CA GLY A 124 17.80 10.80 -11.25
C GLY A 124 18.17 9.48 -11.96
N ASN A 125 17.72 8.34 -11.42
CA ASN A 125 17.86 7.02 -12.04
C ASN A 125 16.59 6.78 -12.88
N GLY A 126 16.70 6.39 -14.12
CA GLY A 126 15.60 6.21 -15.07
C GLY A 126 14.58 5.10 -14.73
N TYR A 127 14.51 4.65 -13.46
CA TYR A 127 13.60 3.58 -13.03
C TYR A 127 12.16 4.05 -12.82
N GLY A 128 11.96 5.32 -12.50
CA GLY A 128 10.63 5.86 -12.19
C GLY A 128 9.68 5.78 -13.37
N GLY A 129 8.49 5.20 -13.17
CA GLY A 129 7.43 5.17 -14.16
C GLY A 129 7.56 4.10 -15.25
N ASN A 130 8.41 3.09 -15.03
CA ASN A 130 8.56 1.96 -15.94
C ASN A 130 8.35 0.65 -15.19
N PHE A 131 7.65 -0.29 -15.80
CA PHE A 131 7.62 -1.65 -15.30
C PHE A 131 9.00 -2.31 -15.41
N LYS A 132 9.21 -3.36 -14.62
CA LYS A 132 10.44 -4.15 -14.66
C LYS A 132 10.71 -4.68 -16.07
N SER A 133 11.97 -4.62 -16.49
CA SER A 133 12.43 -5.15 -17.78
C SER A 133 13.18 -6.47 -17.67
N VAL A 134 13.48 -6.89 -16.43
CA VAL A 134 14.10 -8.15 -16.08
C VAL A 134 13.31 -8.80 -14.94
N ASP A 135 13.34 -10.11 -14.88
CA ASP A 135 12.67 -10.86 -13.82
C ASP A 135 13.31 -10.53 -12.48
N ASN A 136 12.46 -10.38 -11.46
CA ASN A 136 12.87 -10.13 -10.10
C ASN A 136 12.41 -11.26 -9.16
N VAL A 137 12.95 -11.28 -7.96
CA VAL A 137 12.57 -12.24 -6.91
C VAL A 137 12.31 -11.47 -5.61
N ILE A 138 11.38 -11.95 -4.80
CA ILE A 138 11.21 -11.53 -3.42
C ILE A 138 12.00 -12.48 -2.55
N ALA A 139 13.07 -11.98 -1.96
CA ALA A 139 13.99 -12.76 -1.13
C ALA A 139 14.15 -12.13 0.25
N GLU A 140 14.43 -12.97 1.23
CA GLU A 140 14.87 -12.56 2.56
C GLU A 140 16.34 -12.89 2.77
N GLU A 141 17.00 -12.11 3.58
CA GLU A 141 18.36 -12.39 4.04
C GLU A 141 18.28 -13.10 5.39
N LEU A 142 18.83 -14.30 5.44
CA LEU A 142 18.89 -15.10 6.66
C LEU A 142 20.02 -14.59 7.59
N PRO A 143 19.99 -14.94 8.90
CA PRO A 143 21.03 -14.51 9.85
C PRO A 143 22.46 -14.90 9.49
N ASP A 144 22.64 -15.92 8.65
CA ASP A 144 23.92 -16.38 8.12
C ASP A 144 24.38 -15.61 6.87
N GLY A 145 23.60 -14.60 6.42
CA GLY A 145 23.88 -13.81 5.22
C GLY A 145 23.47 -14.48 3.91
N THR A 146 22.90 -15.67 3.94
CA THR A 146 22.34 -16.32 2.74
C THR A 146 20.98 -15.72 2.38
N LYS A 147 20.64 -15.76 1.08
CA LYS A 147 19.34 -15.29 0.59
C LYS A 147 18.43 -16.49 0.29
N ARG A 148 17.24 -16.46 0.89
CA ARG A 148 16.17 -17.41 0.59
C ARG A 148 15.10 -16.72 -0.26
N VAL A 149 14.76 -17.29 -1.42
CA VAL A 149 13.64 -16.80 -2.22
C VAL A 149 12.34 -17.13 -1.49
N ARG A 150 11.55 -16.10 -1.17
CA ARG A 150 10.23 -16.23 -0.54
C ARG A 150 9.13 -16.38 -1.57
N PHE A 151 9.24 -15.64 -2.67
CA PHE A 151 8.23 -15.65 -3.72
C PHE A 151 8.88 -15.30 -5.07
N GLN A 152 8.42 -15.95 -6.12
CA GLN A 152 8.80 -15.67 -7.50
C GLN A 152 7.68 -14.90 -8.19
N PRO A 153 7.80 -13.57 -8.41
CA PRO A 153 6.80 -12.80 -9.14
C PRO A 153 6.64 -13.24 -10.59
N ILE A 154 5.61 -12.73 -11.27
CA ILE A 154 5.44 -12.97 -12.71
C ILE A 154 6.64 -12.44 -13.51
N PRO A 155 6.92 -13.01 -14.70
CA PRO A 155 8.03 -12.56 -15.53
C PRO A 155 7.82 -11.14 -16.08
N ALA A 156 8.91 -10.46 -16.40
CA ALA A 156 8.90 -9.06 -16.82
C ALA A 156 8.03 -8.81 -18.08
N TRP A 157 8.05 -9.71 -19.03
CA TRP A 157 7.28 -9.59 -20.28
C TRP A 157 5.76 -9.63 -20.08
N GLU A 158 5.28 -10.28 -19.02
CA GLU A 158 3.85 -10.41 -18.69
C GLU A 158 3.35 -9.28 -17.79
N THR A 159 4.25 -8.52 -17.15
CA THR A 159 3.93 -7.57 -16.08
C THR A 159 2.93 -6.49 -16.50
N ALA A 160 3.11 -5.87 -17.66
CA ALA A 160 2.27 -4.76 -18.09
C ALA A 160 0.81 -5.18 -18.32
N GLU A 161 0.60 -6.33 -18.94
CA GLU A 161 -0.72 -6.89 -19.19
C GLU A 161 -1.40 -7.29 -17.87
N THR A 162 -0.68 -8.00 -16.99
CA THR A 162 -1.22 -8.45 -15.71
C THR A 162 -1.60 -7.29 -14.78
N VAL A 163 -0.81 -6.20 -14.72
CA VAL A 163 -1.19 -5.00 -13.96
C VAL A 163 -2.45 -4.36 -14.53
N ASN A 164 -2.58 -4.32 -15.84
CA ASN A 164 -3.78 -3.78 -16.49
C ASN A 164 -5.02 -4.63 -16.17
N ASP A 165 -4.90 -5.96 -16.22
CA ASP A 165 -5.97 -6.90 -15.90
C ASP A 165 -6.38 -6.80 -14.43
N LEU A 166 -5.41 -6.69 -13.51
CA LEU A 166 -5.67 -6.44 -12.08
C LEU A 166 -6.47 -5.15 -11.87
N CYS A 167 -6.06 -4.05 -12.51
CA CYS A 167 -6.76 -2.77 -12.39
C CYS A 167 -8.18 -2.81 -12.97
N ASN A 168 -8.37 -3.51 -14.09
CA ASN A 168 -9.69 -3.68 -14.70
C ASN A 168 -10.61 -4.54 -13.82
N ALA A 169 -10.13 -5.67 -13.31
CA ALA A 169 -10.88 -6.52 -12.39
C ALA A 169 -11.28 -5.77 -11.11
N PHE A 170 -10.36 -4.98 -10.55
CA PHE A 170 -10.65 -4.13 -9.39
C PHE A 170 -11.73 -3.09 -9.69
N LYS A 171 -11.62 -2.39 -10.82
CA LYS A 171 -12.62 -1.40 -11.26
C LYS A 171 -13.99 -2.03 -11.45
N ASP A 172 -14.05 -3.21 -12.07
CA ASP A 172 -15.31 -3.93 -12.29
C ASP A 172 -15.93 -4.37 -10.96
N ALA A 173 -15.10 -4.83 -10.01
CA ALA A 173 -15.57 -5.21 -8.69
C ALA A 173 -16.13 -4.01 -7.90
N VAL A 174 -15.45 -2.85 -7.94
CA VAL A 174 -15.94 -1.61 -7.33
C VAL A 174 -17.26 -1.15 -7.96
N ASN A 175 -17.38 -1.21 -9.29
CA ASN A 175 -18.59 -0.78 -10.01
C ASN A 175 -19.80 -1.65 -9.70
N LYS A 176 -19.62 -2.93 -9.43
CA LYS A 176 -20.70 -3.86 -9.05
C LYS A 176 -21.30 -3.58 -7.67
N GLN A 177 -20.57 -2.89 -6.78
CA GLN A 177 -21.01 -2.43 -5.45
C GLN A 177 -21.56 -3.53 -4.50
N PHE A 178 -21.20 -4.78 -4.69
CA PHE A 178 -21.63 -5.87 -3.80
C PHE A 178 -20.54 -6.34 -2.82
N MET A 179 -19.28 -5.90 -3.04
CA MET A 179 -18.17 -6.20 -2.17
C MET A 179 -17.82 -5.01 -1.28
N ASP A 180 -17.55 -5.30 0.00
CA ASP A 180 -17.00 -4.30 0.89
C ASP A 180 -15.56 -3.98 0.49
N ILE A 181 -15.23 -2.70 0.41
CA ILE A 181 -13.91 -2.24 0.00
C ILE A 181 -12.81 -2.70 0.98
N LEU A 182 -13.14 -2.86 2.26
CA LEU A 182 -12.18 -3.32 3.28
C LEU A 182 -11.74 -4.77 3.04
N LEU A 183 -12.50 -5.55 2.25
CA LEU A 183 -12.09 -6.89 1.80
C LEU A 183 -11.46 -6.84 0.41
N LEU A 184 -11.98 -6.02 -0.49
CA LEU A 184 -11.46 -5.92 -1.85
C LEU A 184 -10.05 -5.30 -1.89
N LEU A 185 -9.79 -4.31 -1.03
CA LEU A 185 -8.50 -3.62 -0.96
C LEU A 185 -7.32 -4.57 -0.64
N PRO A 186 -7.34 -5.38 0.43
CA PRO A 186 -6.22 -6.29 0.71
C PRO A 186 -6.03 -7.35 -0.38
N MET A 187 -7.09 -7.79 -1.06
CA MET A 187 -6.98 -8.69 -2.22
C MET A 187 -6.21 -8.01 -3.36
N PHE A 188 -6.58 -6.78 -3.71
CA PHE A 188 -5.88 -5.98 -4.73
C PHE A 188 -4.41 -5.74 -4.36
N ILE A 189 -4.13 -5.40 -3.11
CA ILE A 189 -2.77 -5.11 -2.64
C ILE A 189 -1.89 -6.38 -2.64
N LEU A 190 -2.44 -7.53 -2.23
CA LEU A 190 -1.71 -8.79 -2.31
C LEU A 190 -1.36 -9.13 -3.76
N ASP A 191 -2.34 -9.06 -4.67
CA ASP A 191 -2.12 -9.35 -6.08
C ASP A 191 -1.08 -8.38 -6.69
N PHE A 192 -1.14 -7.09 -6.36
CA PHE A 192 -0.14 -6.12 -6.78
C PHE A 192 1.28 -6.48 -6.29
N LEU A 193 1.40 -6.91 -5.02
CA LEU A 193 2.68 -7.33 -4.44
C LEU A 193 3.20 -8.64 -5.05
N CYS A 194 2.31 -9.57 -5.40
CA CYS A 194 2.69 -10.82 -6.07
C CYS A 194 3.10 -10.59 -7.55
N ILE A 195 2.48 -9.66 -8.25
CA ILE A 195 2.92 -9.22 -9.59
C ILE A 195 4.32 -8.58 -9.49
N HIS A 196 4.56 -7.80 -8.44
CA HIS A 196 5.82 -7.09 -8.17
C HIS A 196 6.31 -6.29 -9.38
N PRO A 197 5.52 -5.30 -9.85
CA PRO A 197 5.67 -4.75 -11.20
C PRO A 197 6.91 -3.91 -11.43
N PHE A 198 7.59 -3.47 -10.38
CA PHE A 198 8.73 -2.57 -10.46
C PHE A 198 10.04 -3.25 -10.04
N ASN A 199 11.17 -2.71 -10.51
CA ASN A 199 12.49 -3.15 -10.03
C ASN A 199 12.73 -2.75 -8.56
N ASP A 200 12.12 -1.66 -8.11
CA ASP A 200 12.19 -1.14 -6.74
C ASP A 200 10.94 -0.30 -6.43
N GLY A 201 10.60 -0.13 -5.14
CA GLY A 201 9.49 0.69 -4.70
C GLY A 201 8.12 0.00 -4.66
N ASN A 202 8.03 -1.30 -4.89
CA ASN A 202 6.74 -2.02 -4.86
C ASN A 202 6.04 -1.93 -3.50
N GLY A 203 6.78 -2.09 -2.39
CA GLY A 203 6.24 -1.95 -1.04
C GLY A 203 5.74 -0.53 -0.75
N ARG A 204 6.49 0.51 -1.12
CA ARG A 204 6.07 1.91 -0.98
C ARG A 204 4.84 2.21 -1.82
N MET A 205 4.82 1.72 -3.06
CA MET A 205 3.65 1.87 -3.94
C MET A 205 2.42 1.16 -3.41
N SER A 206 2.54 -0.05 -2.87
CA SER A 206 1.40 -0.76 -2.28
C SER A 206 0.78 0.02 -1.12
N ARG A 207 1.59 0.60 -0.22
CA ARG A 207 1.10 1.44 0.88
C ARG A 207 0.45 2.74 0.41
N LEU A 208 1.00 3.40 -0.61
CA LEU A 208 0.39 4.58 -1.23
C LEU A 208 -0.94 4.24 -1.93
N LEU A 209 -1.01 3.10 -2.62
CA LEU A 209 -2.26 2.61 -3.23
C LEU A 209 -3.31 2.24 -2.18
N THR A 210 -2.89 1.68 -1.04
CA THR A 210 -3.79 1.43 0.09
C THR A 210 -4.47 2.72 0.54
N LEU A 211 -3.70 3.79 0.79
CA LEU A 211 -4.25 5.08 1.18
C LEU A 211 -5.17 5.67 0.11
N LEU A 212 -4.76 5.62 -1.16
CA LEU A 212 -5.56 6.12 -2.28
C LEU A 212 -6.92 5.41 -2.33
N ILE A 213 -6.95 4.08 -2.26
CA ILE A 213 -8.19 3.30 -2.33
C ILE A 213 -9.08 3.56 -1.12
N LEU A 214 -8.51 3.64 0.10
CA LEU A 214 -9.25 3.98 1.31
C LEU A 214 -9.91 5.36 1.17
N TYR A 215 -9.19 6.39 0.74
CA TYR A 215 -9.74 7.75 0.59
C TYR A 215 -10.84 7.82 -0.47
N LYS A 216 -10.65 7.15 -1.61
CA LYS A 216 -11.69 7.04 -2.66
C LYS A 216 -12.96 6.34 -2.16
N SER A 217 -12.83 5.55 -1.11
CA SER A 217 -13.94 4.83 -0.47
C SER A 217 -14.41 5.53 0.83
N GLU A 218 -14.01 6.80 1.02
CA GLU A 218 -14.37 7.67 2.13
C GLU A 218 -13.87 7.18 3.51
N TYR A 219 -12.79 6.39 3.54
CA TYR A 219 -12.08 6.03 4.78
C TYR A 219 -10.87 6.95 4.97
N TYR A 220 -11.04 8.03 5.72
CA TYR A 220 -10.02 9.08 5.88
C TYR A 220 -9.11 8.89 7.08
N VAL A 221 -9.17 7.75 7.77
CA VAL A 221 -8.36 7.46 8.96
C VAL A 221 -6.86 7.66 8.70
N GLY A 222 -6.36 7.28 7.55
CA GLY A 222 -4.96 7.46 7.15
C GLY A 222 -4.50 8.91 7.00
N GLN A 223 -5.42 9.89 7.03
CA GLN A 223 -5.07 11.30 7.11
C GLN A 223 -4.59 11.70 8.51
N TYR A 224 -5.09 11.06 9.56
CA TYR A 224 -4.88 11.44 10.95
C TYR A 224 -4.02 10.44 11.73
N ILE A 225 -3.94 9.19 11.24
CA ILE A 225 -3.16 8.09 11.83
C ILE A 225 -2.33 7.45 10.72
N SER A 226 -1.03 7.27 10.96
CA SER A 226 -0.18 6.59 9.99
C SER A 226 -0.42 5.09 9.99
N ILE A 227 -1.03 4.57 8.93
CA ILE A 227 -1.20 3.14 8.68
C ILE A 227 0.18 2.49 8.47
N GLU A 228 1.10 3.18 7.82
CA GLU A 228 2.46 2.71 7.57
C GLU A 228 3.25 2.54 8.88
N ARG A 229 2.95 3.37 9.90
CA ARG A 229 3.54 3.21 11.23
C ARG A 229 3.05 1.94 11.89
N LEU A 230 1.76 1.65 11.83
CA LEU A 230 1.19 0.40 12.35
C LEU A 230 1.82 -0.82 11.65
N ILE A 231 1.97 -0.80 10.33
CA ILE A 231 2.67 -1.85 9.57
C ILE A 231 4.13 -1.96 10.00
N SER A 232 4.82 -0.83 10.22
CA SER A 232 6.22 -0.82 10.65
C SER A 232 6.41 -1.44 12.04
N ASP A 233 5.49 -1.16 12.95
CA ASP A 233 5.53 -1.65 14.32
C ASP A 233 5.19 -3.15 14.43
N THR A 234 4.47 -3.71 13.43
CA THR A 234 4.12 -5.14 13.29
C THR A 234 4.76 -5.78 12.06
N LYS A 235 5.94 -5.31 11.66
CA LYS A 235 6.57 -5.65 10.38
C LYS A 235 6.71 -7.15 10.15
N GLU A 236 7.14 -7.90 11.14
CA GLU A 236 7.35 -9.35 11.05
C GLU A 236 6.05 -10.07 10.74
N ASN A 237 5.01 -9.83 11.54
CA ASN A 237 3.68 -10.43 11.35
C ASN A 237 3.09 -10.07 9.97
N TYR A 238 3.27 -8.82 9.55
CA TYR A 238 2.79 -8.37 8.23
C TYR A 238 3.46 -9.14 7.08
N TYR A 239 4.78 -9.34 7.14
CA TYR A 239 5.49 -10.09 6.10
C TYR A 239 5.21 -11.60 6.14
N GLU A 240 5.00 -12.19 7.32
CA GLU A 240 4.54 -13.58 7.47
C GLU A 240 3.17 -13.76 6.82
N ALA A 241 2.22 -12.88 7.11
CA ALA A 241 0.90 -12.89 6.51
C ALA A 241 0.93 -12.75 4.99
N LEU A 242 1.75 -11.85 4.46
CA LEU A 242 1.94 -11.72 3.02
C LEU A 242 2.49 -13.01 2.41
N GLN A 243 3.44 -13.66 3.07
CA GLN A 243 4.01 -14.91 2.60
C GLN A 243 2.97 -16.03 2.59
N GLU A 244 2.22 -16.20 3.67
CA GLU A 244 1.15 -17.21 3.77
C GLU A 244 0.06 -16.94 2.72
N SER A 245 -0.39 -15.68 2.60
CA SER A 245 -1.41 -15.30 1.63
C SER A 245 -0.94 -15.45 0.17
N SER A 246 0.36 -15.43 -0.11
CA SER A 246 0.90 -15.62 -1.46
C SER A 246 1.16 -17.07 -1.85
N TRP A 247 1.00 -18.02 -0.93
CA TRP A 247 1.18 -19.44 -1.23
C TRP A 247 0.22 -19.88 -2.34
N GLU A 248 0.73 -20.62 -3.34
CA GLU A 248 -0.02 -21.07 -4.51
C GLU A 248 -0.75 -19.95 -5.30
N TRP A 249 -0.21 -18.71 -5.25
CA TRP A 249 -0.80 -17.57 -5.93
C TRP A 249 -0.87 -17.75 -7.46
N HIS A 250 0.16 -18.34 -8.08
CA HIS A 250 0.20 -18.60 -9.52
C HIS A 250 -0.90 -19.56 -9.97
N GLU A 251 -1.25 -20.51 -9.13
CA GLU A 251 -2.29 -21.53 -9.37
C GLU A 251 -3.70 -21.03 -9.05
N GLY A 252 -3.84 -19.80 -8.53
CA GLY A 252 -5.13 -19.24 -8.11
C GLY A 252 -5.74 -19.94 -6.89
N ARG A 253 -4.90 -20.51 -6.02
CA ARG A 253 -5.30 -21.20 -4.79
C ARG A 253 -4.81 -20.53 -3.51
N ASN A 254 -4.30 -19.32 -3.65
CA ASN A 254 -3.85 -18.51 -2.52
C ASN A 254 -4.99 -18.14 -1.57
N ASP A 255 -4.66 -17.85 -0.31
CA ASP A 255 -5.63 -17.46 0.72
C ASP A 255 -5.44 -15.98 1.11
N TYR A 256 -6.43 -15.15 0.80
CA TYR A 256 -6.42 -13.72 1.19
C TYR A 256 -6.75 -13.51 2.67
N ALA A 257 -7.29 -14.52 3.38
CA ALA A 257 -7.74 -14.36 4.77
C ALA A 257 -6.56 -14.10 5.72
N CYS A 258 -5.39 -14.73 5.49
CA CYS A 258 -4.21 -14.54 6.35
C CYS A 258 -3.83 -13.05 6.47
N LEU A 259 -3.85 -12.31 5.36
CA LEU A 259 -3.55 -10.87 5.37
C LEU A 259 -4.60 -10.05 6.13
N LEU A 260 -5.86 -10.45 6.11
CA LEU A 260 -6.94 -9.77 6.84
C LEU A 260 -6.84 -9.95 8.35
N TYR A 261 -6.46 -11.16 8.82
CA TYR A 261 -6.37 -11.47 10.25
C TYR A 261 -5.13 -10.91 10.94
N THR A 262 -4.07 -10.63 10.19
CA THR A 262 -2.79 -10.14 10.73
C THR A 262 -2.61 -8.63 10.62
N SER A 263 -3.56 -7.92 10.02
CA SER A 263 -3.60 -6.47 10.14
C SER A 263 -3.76 -6.09 11.61
N PRO A 264 -2.95 -5.15 12.14
CA PRO A 264 -2.95 -4.83 13.57
C PRO A 264 -4.35 -4.47 14.03
N SER A 265 -4.85 -5.25 15.00
CA SER A 265 -6.11 -4.95 15.66
C SER A 265 -5.91 -3.76 16.61
N PRO A 266 -6.86 -2.82 16.71
CA PRO A 266 -6.81 -1.75 17.72
C PRO A 266 -6.85 -2.25 19.16
N ARG A 267 -6.84 -3.56 19.39
CA ARG A 267 -6.91 -4.21 20.72
C ARG A 267 -5.56 -4.75 21.21
N ASP A 268 -4.53 -4.74 20.37
CA ASP A 268 -3.15 -5.07 20.72
C ASP A 268 -2.35 -3.74 20.90
#